data_f704eef55c46f95a91f50a21e7c4bfd6
#
_entry.id   f704eef55c46f95a91f50a21e7c4bfd6
#
_cell.length_a   1.000
_cell.length_b   1.000
_cell.length_c   1.000
_cell.angle_alpha   90.00
_cell.angle_beta   90.00
_cell.angle_gamma   90.00
#
_symmetry.space_group_name_H-M   'P 1'
#
loop_
_entity.id
_entity.type
_entity.pdbx_description
1 polymer ?
#
loop_
_entity_poly.entity_id
_entity_poly.type
_entity_poly.pdbx_seq_one_letter_code
_entity_poly.pdbx_strand_id
1 'polypeptide(L)'
;MDAEKLWNEFKNKNSIDGDNYSIWAFGDNPNLLLKLVKTGEKTATSSLYKLYNSDEELSKAGEYNIILNSKGQAECITKTTKVYLTKFSDITDAHAYKEGEGDKSLSYWKNIHERFFNECLTSYNEKITSDDLIVCEEFELVYKVN
;
A
#
# COMPACT_ATOMS: atom_id res chain seq x y z
N MET A 1 6.49 14.22 11.13
CA MET A 1 6.24 13.72 12.50
C MET A 1 6.83 12.32 12.63
N ASP A 2 7.30 11.98 13.78
CA ASP A 2 7.81 10.64 14.04
C ASP A 2 6.64 9.65 14.21
N ALA A 3 6.86 8.43 13.74
CA ALA A 3 5.81 7.40 13.69
C ALA A 3 5.23 7.08 15.07
N GLU A 4 6.09 6.93 16.08
CA GLU A 4 5.63 6.65 17.45
C GLU A 4 4.74 7.76 18.00
N LYS A 5 5.12 9.00 17.75
CA LYS A 5 4.35 10.16 18.17
C LYS A 5 2.99 10.20 17.49
N LEU A 6 2.95 9.95 16.19
CA LEU A 6 1.70 9.91 15.43
C LEU A 6 0.79 8.79 15.95
N TRP A 7 1.36 7.62 16.20
CA TRP A 7 0.62 6.49 16.73
C TRP A 7 0.00 6.80 18.09
N ASN A 8 0.78 7.41 18.99
CA ASN A 8 0.30 7.76 20.33
C ASN A 8 -0.84 8.78 20.29
N GLU A 9 -0.77 9.75 19.39
CA GLU A 9 -1.86 10.71 19.21
C GLU A 9 -3.15 10.01 18.77
N PHE A 10 -3.05 9.14 17.76
CA PHE A 10 -4.19 8.37 17.26
C PHE A 10 -4.78 7.45 18.33
N LYS A 11 -3.92 6.70 18.97
CA LYS A 11 -4.28 5.74 20.02
C LYS A 11 -5.04 6.42 21.16
N ASN A 12 -4.56 7.57 21.62
CA ASN A 12 -5.19 8.32 22.70
C ASN A 12 -6.56 8.88 22.31
N LYS A 13 -6.69 9.38 21.08
CA LYS A 13 -7.94 9.95 20.58
C LYS A 13 -9.03 8.89 20.34
N ASN A 14 -8.63 7.66 20.06
CA ASN A 14 -9.56 6.61 19.65
C ASN A 14 -9.66 5.44 20.63
N SER A 15 -9.03 5.56 21.80
CA SER A 15 -9.05 4.52 22.84
C SER A 15 -8.64 3.15 22.31
N ILE A 16 -7.57 3.13 21.48
CA ILE A 16 -7.02 1.91 20.92
C ILE A 16 -6.06 1.27 21.93
N ASP A 17 -6.17 -0.03 22.13
CA ASP A 17 -5.26 -0.78 23.00
C ASP A 17 -4.10 -1.36 22.17
N GLY A 18 -2.90 -1.33 22.75
CA GLY A 18 -1.72 -1.95 22.16
C GLY A 18 -1.02 -1.06 21.15
N ASP A 19 0.06 -1.60 20.60
CA ASP A 19 0.94 -0.89 19.68
C ASP A 19 1.26 -1.76 18.45
N ASN A 20 0.26 -2.44 17.92
CA ASN A 20 0.42 -3.34 16.78
C ASN A 20 0.19 -2.60 15.46
N TYR A 21 1.26 -2.13 14.87
CA TYR A 21 1.22 -1.42 13.59
C TYR A 21 2.48 -1.71 12.78
N SER A 22 2.38 -1.51 11.47
CA SER A 22 3.51 -1.56 10.54
C SER A 22 3.87 -0.14 10.11
N ILE A 23 5.13 0.09 9.77
CA ILE A 23 5.63 1.39 9.31
C ILE A 23 6.27 1.18 7.94
N TRP A 24 5.81 1.92 6.93
CA TRP A 24 6.37 1.80 5.58
C TRP A 24 6.09 3.03 4.72
N ALA A 25 6.80 3.12 3.60
CA ALA A 25 6.58 4.14 2.57
C ALA A 25 6.31 3.45 1.25
N PHE A 26 5.55 4.09 0.37
CA PHE A 26 5.32 3.55 -0.97
C PHE A 26 6.64 3.46 -1.73
N GLY A 27 6.82 2.38 -2.50
CA GLY A 27 8.06 2.09 -3.20
C GLY A 27 8.29 2.93 -4.45
N ASP A 28 7.24 3.53 -5.02
CA ASP A 28 7.33 4.39 -6.19
C ASP A 28 6.60 5.69 -5.88
N ASN A 29 7.24 6.82 -6.16
CA ASN A 29 6.66 8.16 -5.99
C ASN A 29 5.94 8.34 -4.65
N PRO A 30 6.63 8.11 -3.52
CA PRO A 30 5.97 8.01 -2.21
C PRO A 30 5.18 9.25 -1.80
N ASN A 31 5.64 10.45 -2.15
CA ASN A 31 4.93 11.67 -1.78
C ASN A 31 3.61 11.84 -2.52
N LEU A 32 3.58 11.48 -3.81
CA LEU A 32 2.34 11.54 -4.60
C LEU A 32 1.33 10.51 -4.11
N LEU A 33 1.77 9.27 -3.91
CA LEU A 33 0.86 8.20 -3.47
C LEU A 33 0.31 8.48 -2.07
N LEU A 34 1.16 9.00 -1.19
CA LEU A 34 0.73 9.41 0.15
C LEU A 34 -0.33 10.52 0.09
N LYS A 35 -0.15 11.50 -0.79
CA LYS A 35 -1.14 12.55 -0.99
C LYS A 35 -2.49 11.98 -1.42
N LEU A 36 -2.48 11.01 -2.34
CA LEU A 36 -3.71 10.35 -2.80
C LEU A 36 -4.40 9.59 -1.66
N VAL A 37 -3.65 8.98 -0.76
CA VAL A 37 -4.20 8.35 0.44
C VAL A 37 -4.85 9.40 1.34
N LYS A 38 -4.17 10.51 1.57
CA LYS A 38 -4.65 11.57 2.47
C LYS A 38 -5.90 12.26 1.94
N THR A 39 -6.10 12.31 0.62
CA THR A 39 -7.30 12.89 0.01
C THR A 39 -8.44 11.88 -0.12
N GLY A 40 -8.19 10.59 0.16
CA GLY A 40 -9.19 9.54 0.02
C GLY A 40 -9.32 8.96 -1.39
N GLU A 41 -8.49 9.42 -2.33
CA GLU A 41 -8.53 8.91 -3.70
C GLU A 41 -7.88 7.54 -3.83
N LYS A 42 -6.87 7.24 -3.01
CA LYS A 42 -6.21 5.95 -2.99
C LYS A 42 -6.64 5.17 -1.76
N THR A 43 -7.33 4.04 -1.99
CA THR A 43 -7.84 3.16 -0.93
C THR A 43 -7.40 1.71 -1.12
N ALA A 44 -6.45 1.47 -2.03
CA ALA A 44 -5.88 0.14 -2.25
C ALA A 44 -4.44 0.26 -2.74
N THR A 45 -3.68 -0.81 -2.56
CA THR A 45 -2.30 -0.91 -3.04
C THR A 45 -2.00 -2.34 -3.47
N SER A 46 -0.91 -2.52 -4.21
CA SER A 46 -0.48 -3.80 -4.77
C SER A 46 0.99 -4.03 -4.53
N SER A 47 1.36 -5.29 -4.30
CA SER A 47 2.75 -5.71 -4.20
C SER A 47 2.93 -7.10 -4.81
N LEU A 48 4.17 -7.46 -5.17
CA LEU A 48 4.48 -8.76 -5.77
C LEU A 48 4.61 -9.82 -4.69
N TYR A 49 3.77 -10.84 -4.76
CA TYR A 49 3.78 -11.91 -3.77
C TYR A 49 5.12 -12.65 -3.73
N LYS A 50 5.72 -12.91 -4.89
CA LYS A 50 6.97 -13.66 -4.95
C LYS A 50 8.18 -12.95 -4.35
N LEU A 51 8.09 -11.66 -4.06
CA LEU A 51 9.14 -10.90 -3.38
C LEU A 51 9.02 -10.98 -1.86
N TYR A 52 7.95 -11.56 -1.34
CA TYR A 52 7.82 -11.80 0.11
C TYR A 52 8.77 -12.94 0.51
N ASN A 53 9.40 -12.78 1.67
CA ASN A 53 10.23 -13.84 2.25
C ASN A 53 9.34 -14.98 2.75
N SER A 54 9.90 -16.19 2.86
CA SER A 54 9.14 -17.39 3.27
C SER A 54 8.54 -17.28 4.67
N ASP A 55 9.14 -16.47 5.55
CA ASP A 55 8.66 -16.23 6.91
C ASP A 55 7.90 -14.90 7.07
N GLU A 56 7.73 -14.16 5.97
CA GLU A 56 7.00 -12.90 5.96
C GLU A 56 5.51 -13.16 5.73
N GLU A 57 4.68 -12.69 6.65
CA GLU A 57 3.23 -12.85 6.54
C GLU A 57 2.59 -11.71 5.77
N LEU A 58 1.50 -12.01 5.06
CA LEU A 58 0.68 -10.98 4.45
C LEU A 58 -0.04 -10.18 5.53
N SER A 59 -0.30 -8.91 5.24
CA SER A 59 -1.14 -8.08 6.11
C SER A 59 -2.52 -8.69 6.25
N LYS A 60 -3.19 -8.40 7.35
CA LYS A 60 -4.53 -8.91 7.65
C LYS A 60 -5.50 -7.77 7.92
N ALA A 61 -6.77 -8.03 7.65
CA ALA A 61 -7.82 -7.07 7.97
C ALA A 61 -7.75 -6.71 9.46
N GLY A 62 -7.87 -5.44 9.77
CA GLY A 62 -7.79 -4.90 11.13
C GLY A 62 -6.42 -4.37 11.53
N GLU A 63 -5.38 -4.65 10.76
CA GLU A 63 -4.03 -4.16 11.06
C GLU A 63 -3.90 -2.68 10.69
N TYR A 64 -3.09 -1.96 11.46
CA TYR A 64 -2.82 -0.54 11.23
C TYR A 64 -1.47 -0.34 10.54
N ASN A 65 -1.40 0.69 9.71
CA ASN A 65 -0.20 1.04 8.95
C ASN A 65 0.10 2.53 9.11
N ILE A 66 1.33 2.84 9.48
CA ILE A 66 1.82 4.22 9.50
C ILE A 66 2.59 4.44 8.22
N ILE A 67 2.16 5.41 7.41
CA ILE A 67 2.77 5.63 6.09
C ILE A 67 3.66 6.85 6.13
N LEU A 68 4.90 6.65 5.66
CA LEU A 68 5.95 7.66 5.66
C LEU A 68 6.05 8.35 4.30
N ASN A 69 6.49 9.61 4.31
CA ASN A 69 6.87 10.32 3.09
C ASN A 69 8.32 9.96 2.69
N SER A 70 8.83 10.58 1.62
CA SER A 70 10.17 10.30 1.10
C SER A 70 11.29 10.69 2.06
N LYS A 71 10.99 11.49 3.08
CA LYS A 71 11.96 11.91 4.11
C LYS A 71 11.87 11.06 5.37
N GLY A 72 11.05 10.01 5.36
CA GLY A 72 10.87 9.14 6.52
C GLY A 72 9.98 9.72 7.61
N GLN A 73 9.22 10.76 7.31
CA GLN A 73 8.29 11.36 8.27
C GLN A 73 6.92 10.71 8.16
N ALA A 74 6.29 10.41 9.29
CA ALA A 74 4.96 9.82 9.33
C ALA A 74 3.90 10.89 9.06
N GLU A 75 2.98 10.60 8.13
CA GLU A 75 1.96 11.56 7.73
C GLU A 75 0.53 11.06 7.90
N CYS A 76 0.31 9.75 7.90
CA CYS A 76 -1.03 9.22 8.10
C CYS A 76 -1.00 7.80 8.63
N ILE A 77 -2.16 7.35 9.10
CA ILE A 77 -2.40 5.97 9.54
C ILE A 77 -3.57 5.44 8.75
N THR A 78 -3.41 4.24 8.19
CA THR A 78 -4.48 3.52 7.52
C THR A 78 -4.79 2.23 8.28
N LYS A 79 -6.00 1.71 8.09
CA LYS A 79 -6.40 0.42 8.63
C LYS A 79 -6.71 -0.50 7.47
N THR A 80 -6.06 -1.65 7.41
CA THR A 80 -6.30 -2.64 6.37
C THR A 80 -7.69 -3.25 6.55
N THR A 81 -8.46 -3.30 5.46
CA THR A 81 -9.83 -3.84 5.48
C THR A 81 -9.96 -5.15 4.74
N LYS A 82 -9.11 -5.40 3.74
CA LYS A 82 -9.16 -6.62 2.93
C LYS A 82 -7.81 -6.90 2.29
N VAL A 83 -7.41 -8.16 2.26
CA VAL A 83 -6.19 -8.61 1.58
C VAL A 83 -6.52 -9.86 0.78
N TYR A 84 -6.11 -9.91 -0.49
CA TYR A 84 -6.35 -11.07 -1.34
C TYR A 84 -5.27 -11.18 -2.41
N LEU A 85 -5.10 -12.39 -2.96
CA LEU A 85 -4.15 -12.65 -4.04
C LEU A 85 -4.90 -12.73 -5.36
N THR A 86 -4.32 -12.14 -6.41
CA THR A 86 -4.88 -12.15 -7.76
C THR A 86 -3.73 -12.24 -8.76
N LYS A 87 -3.91 -12.98 -9.85
CA LYS A 87 -2.93 -12.98 -10.93
C LYS A 87 -2.84 -11.60 -11.56
N PHE A 88 -1.67 -11.23 -12.02
CA PHE A 88 -1.46 -9.94 -12.67
C PHE A 88 -2.46 -9.71 -13.81
N SER A 89 -2.73 -10.76 -14.62
CA SER A 89 -3.70 -10.69 -15.73
C SER A 89 -5.14 -10.53 -15.27
N ASP A 90 -5.46 -10.86 -14.02
CA ASP A 90 -6.83 -10.89 -13.50
C ASP A 90 -7.18 -9.68 -12.62
N ILE A 91 -6.29 -8.70 -12.53
CA ILE A 91 -6.57 -7.46 -11.80
C ILE A 91 -7.80 -6.78 -12.42
N THR A 92 -8.71 -6.33 -11.57
CA THR A 92 -9.99 -5.79 -11.99
C THR A 92 -9.96 -4.27 -12.15
N ASP A 93 -10.93 -3.75 -12.92
CA ASP A 93 -11.18 -2.31 -13.02
C ASP A 93 -11.45 -1.70 -11.64
N ALA A 94 -12.18 -2.42 -10.80
CA ALA A 94 -12.51 -1.95 -9.46
C ALA A 94 -11.25 -1.76 -8.60
N HIS A 95 -10.31 -2.69 -8.65
CA HIS A 95 -9.05 -2.56 -7.93
C HIS A 95 -8.23 -1.37 -8.43
N ALA A 96 -8.11 -1.24 -9.76
CA ALA A 96 -7.39 -0.12 -10.37
C ALA A 96 -7.99 1.23 -9.94
N TYR A 97 -9.30 1.33 -9.91
CA TYR A 97 -10.00 2.54 -9.46
C TYR A 97 -9.67 2.87 -8.00
N LYS A 98 -9.64 1.85 -7.14
CA LYS A 98 -9.34 2.03 -5.71
C LYS A 98 -7.89 2.43 -5.47
N GLU A 99 -6.96 2.04 -6.33
CA GLU A 99 -5.59 2.52 -6.22
C GLU A 99 -5.47 4.01 -6.54
N GLY A 100 -6.41 4.54 -7.33
CA GLY A 100 -6.62 5.98 -7.47
C GLY A 100 -5.57 6.74 -8.26
N GLU A 101 -4.66 6.04 -8.96
CA GLU A 101 -3.54 6.67 -9.64
C GLU A 101 -3.88 7.00 -11.09
N GLY A 102 -3.30 8.08 -11.58
CA GLY A 102 -3.50 8.52 -12.96
C GLY A 102 -4.97 8.79 -13.25
N ASP A 103 -5.49 8.23 -14.34
CA ASP A 103 -6.89 8.33 -14.72
C ASP A 103 -7.77 7.28 -14.05
N LYS A 104 -7.19 6.47 -13.14
CA LYS A 104 -7.84 5.41 -12.38
C LYS A 104 -8.31 4.23 -13.23
N SER A 105 -7.84 4.13 -14.49
CA SER A 105 -8.21 3.05 -15.40
C SER A 105 -7.34 1.80 -15.17
N LEU A 106 -7.86 0.65 -15.55
CA LEU A 106 -7.09 -0.59 -15.56
C LEU A 106 -5.90 -0.52 -16.52
N SER A 107 -6.07 0.15 -17.66
CA SER A 107 -5.01 0.35 -18.65
C SER A 107 -3.82 1.10 -18.02
N TYR A 108 -4.08 2.20 -17.32
CA TYR A 108 -3.05 2.95 -16.60
C TYR A 108 -2.39 2.07 -15.54
N TRP A 109 -3.21 1.37 -14.75
CA TRP A 109 -2.73 0.51 -13.69
C TRP A 109 -1.75 -0.54 -14.21
N LYS A 110 -2.13 -1.22 -15.31
CA LYS A 110 -1.28 -2.26 -15.91
C LYS A 110 0.05 -1.69 -16.41
N ASN A 111 0.02 -0.56 -17.08
CA ASN A 111 1.23 0.06 -17.62
C ASN A 111 2.20 0.48 -16.52
N ILE A 112 1.69 1.15 -15.49
CA ILE A 112 2.56 1.67 -14.44
C ILE A 112 3.09 0.53 -13.55
N HIS A 113 2.26 -0.46 -13.26
CA HIS A 113 2.67 -1.58 -12.41
C HIS A 113 3.56 -2.58 -13.14
N GLU A 114 3.37 -2.79 -14.44
CA GLU A 114 4.30 -3.59 -15.22
C GLU A 114 5.70 -3.00 -15.15
N ARG A 115 5.83 -1.69 -15.34
CA ARG A 115 7.11 -1.00 -15.24
C ARG A 115 7.69 -1.10 -13.83
N PHE A 116 6.90 -0.79 -12.82
CA PHE A 116 7.35 -0.83 -11.42
C PHE A 116 7.78 -2.22 -10.99
N PHE A 117 6.97 -3.24 -11.28
CA PHE A 117 7.29 -4.61 -10.90
C PHE A 117 8.52 -5.13 -11.64
N ASN A 118 8.68 -4.76 -12.92
CA ASN A 118 9.90 -5.12 -13.66
C ASN A 118 11.14 -4.48 -13.06
N GLU A 119 11.04 -3.24 -12.59
CA GLU A 119 12.13 -2.58 -11.86
C GLU A 119 12.46 -3.35 -10.59
N CYS A 120 11.46 -3.76 -9.82
CA CYS A 120 11.65 -4.55 -8.61
C CYS A 120 12.32 -5.91 -8.89
N LEU A 121 12.07 -6.49 -10.06
CA LEU A 121 12.57 -7.81 -10.42
C LEU A 121 13.93 -7.78 -11.13
N THR A 122 14.45 -6.60 -11.45
CA THR A 122 15.71 -6.44 -12.19
C THR A 122 16.89 -7.16 -11.51
N SER A 123 17.01 -7.05 -10.19
CA SER A 123 18.10 -7.70 -9.44
C SER A 123 18.00 -9.21 -9.42
N TYR A 124 16.85 -9.77 -9.78
CA TYR A 124 16.62 -11.23 -9.87
C TYR A 124 16.70 -11.74 -11.31
N ASN A 125 16.98 -10.87 -12.27
CA ASN A 125 16.97 -11.18 -13.72
C ASN A 125 15.61 -11.75 -14.17
N GLU A 126 14.53 -11.21 -13.61
CA GLU A 126 13.16 -11.64 -13.93
C GLU A 126 12.32 -10.48 -14.44
N LYS A 127 11.20 -10.82 -15.05
CA LYS A 127 10.16 -9.88 -15.48
C LYS A 127 8.80 -10.38 -15.02
N ILE A 128 7.88 -9.45 -14.81
CA ILE A 128 6.50 -9.80 -14.44
C ILE A 128 5.85 -10.63 -15.56
N THR A 129 5.08 -11.63 -15.16
CA THR A 129 4.29 -12.45 -16.09
C THR A 129 2.81 -12.35 -15.75
N SER A 130 1.96 -12.77 -16.68
CA SER A 130 0.51 -12.78 -16.50
C SER A 130 0.05 -13.59 -15.28
N ASP A 131 0.79 -14.64 -14.94
CA ASP A 131 0.45 -15.57 -13.86
C ASP A 131 1.04 -15.19 -12.50
N ASP A 132 1.88 -14.17 -12.45
CA ASP A 132 2.45 -13.74 -11.18
C ASP A 132 1.35 -13.23 -10.25
N LEU A 133 1.42 -13.68 -8.98
CA LEU A 133 0.43 -13.28 -7.99
C LEU A 133 0.74 -11.89 -7.43
N ILE A 134 -0.30 -11.11 -7.37
CA ILE A 134 -0.28 -9.76 -6.81
C ILE A 134 -1.02 -9.80 -5.47
N VAL A 135 -0.39 -9.24 -4.44
CA VAL A 135 -1.06 -9.02 -3.16
C VAL A 135 -1.83 -7.73 -3.27
N CYS A 136 -3.16 -7.83 -3.25
CA CYS A 136 -4.05 -6.68 -3.29
C CYS A 136 -4.50 -6.37 -1.88
N GLU A 137 -4.30 -5.13 -1.44
CA GLU A 137 -4.66 -4.71 -0.10
C GLU A 137 -5.57 -3.49 -0.19
N GLU A 138 -6.74 -3.57 0.45
CA GLU A 138 -7.66 -2.45 0.60
C GLU A 138 -7.56 -1.90 2.01
N PHE A 139 -7.68 -0.60 2.15
CA PHE A 139 -7.53 0.07 3.44
C PHE A 139 -8.40 1.33 3.52
N GLU A 140 -8.55 1.85 4.73
CA GLU A 140 -9.21 3.14 4.96
C GLU A 140 -8.26 4.06 5.72
N LEU A 141 -8.35 5.35 5.43
CA LEU A 141 -7.62 6.37 6.16
C LEU A 141 -8.30 6.58 7.52
N VAL A 142 -7.57 6.41 8.62
CA VAL A 142 -8.13 6.56 9.97
C VAL A 142 -7.54 7.76 10.72
N TYR A 143 -6.39 8.26 10.31
CA TYR A 143 -5.77 9.43 10.93
C TYR A 143 -4.78 10.08 9.97
N LYS A 144 -4.67 11.40 10.02
CA LYS A 144 -3.69 12.12 9.20
C LYS A 144 -3.17 13.37 9.91
N VAL A 145 -1.94 13.75 9.56
CA VAL A 145 -1.35 15.03 9.92
C VAL A 145 -1.84 16.06 8.92
N ASN A 146 -2.25 17.20 9.40
CA ASN A 146 -2.72 18.30 8.55
C ASN A 146 -1.56 19.04 7.87
#